data_67d1084d64b5ddfd14fad695cf5cd5db
#
_entry.id   67d1084d64b5ddfd14fad695cf5cd5db
#
_cell.length_a   1.000
_cell.length_b   1.000
_cell.length_c   1.000
_cell.angle_alpha   90.00
_cell.angle_beta   90.00
_cell.angle_gamma   90.00
#
_symmetry.space_group_name_H-M   'P 1'
#
loop_
_entity.id
_entity.type
_entity.pdbx_description
1 polymer ?
#
loop_
_entity_poly.entity_id
_entity_poly.type
_entity_poly.pdbx_seq_one_letter_code
_entity_poly.pdbx_strand_id
1 'polypeptide(L)'
;DQKFNLLLARDLQKEYDIDPQIALTMPLIEGTDGIHKMSKSYDNYIAFNDNPNDMYGKALSIPDVLIIKYFNLVTNLNYKEIKDYEFMLDAGKISHRDLKRKLGREIVSLYYDNKLASSAEQHFDNIFVNKGIPDNIPEINISENIKIVDLIKKSNLVNSNSEVRRLIKQGAVKVDDVTISNIHHEIISKGKYIIKIGKRKFLKVNS
;
A
#
# COMPACT_ATOMS: atom_id res chain seq x y z
N ASP A 1 15.90 18.37 6.42
CA ASP A 1 15.80 19.49 5.46
C ASP A 1 15.46 20.83 6.15
N GLN A 2 14.91 20.84 7.36
CA GLN A 2 14.52 22.04 8.12
C GLN A 2 15.54 22.49 9.17
N LYS A 3 16.67 21.78 9.31
CA LYS A 3 17.65 22.07 10.36
C LYS A 3 18.18 23.52 10.30
N PHE A 4 18.47 24.01 9.10
CA PHE A 4 18.93 25.40 8.92
C PHE A 4 17.90 26.41 9.42
N ASN A 5 16.63 26.23 9.07
CA ASN A 5 15.55 27.13 9.48
C ASN A 5 15.35 27.14 11.00
N LEU A 6 15.47 25.97 11.66
CA LEU A 6 15.40 25.86 13.11
C LEU A 6 16.56 26.59 13.80
N LEU A 7 17.78 26.45 13.27
CA LEU A 7 18.95 27.14 13.84
C LEU A 7 18.87 28.66 13.65
N LEU A 8 18.45 29.11 12.47
CA LEU A 8 18.21 30.52 12.19
C LEU A 8 17.16 31.12 13.14
N ALA A 9 16.04 30.39 13.37
CA ALA A 9 15.02 30.84 14.31
C ALA A 9 15.56 31.00 15.73
N ARG A 10 16.46 30.10 16.20
CA ARG A 10 17.11 30.19 17.48
C ARG A 10 18.03 31.42 17.60
N ASP A 11 18.74 31.76 16.52
CA ASP A 11 19.60 32.93 16.50
C ASP A 11 18.77 34.23 16.53
N LEU A 12 17.67 34.28 15.78
CA LEU A 12 16.73 35.39 15.87
C LEU A 12 16.14 35.55 17.27
N GLN A 13 15.76 34.46 17.94
CA GLN A 13 15.25 34.50 19.32
C GLN A 13 16.27 35.20 20.27
N LYS A 14 17.57 34.87 20.15
CA LYS A 14 18.61 35.51 20.95
C LYS A 14 18.72 37.01 20.70
N GLU A 15 18.64 37.44 19.44
CA GLU A 15 18.69 38.86 19.06
C GLU A 15 17.50 39.67 19.61
N TYR A 16 16.38 39.00 19.91
CA TYR A 16 15.19 39.59 20.50
C TYR A 16 15.06 39.33 22.00
N ASP A 17 16.16 38.92 22.67
CA ASP A 17 16.20 38.59 24.11
C ASP A 17 15.15 37.52 24.51
N ILE A 18 14.84 36.58 23.60
CA ILE A 18 13.97 35.45 23.85
C ILE A 18 14.83 34.20 24.05
N ASP A 19 14.48 33.37 25.06
CA ASP A 19 15.15 32.08 25.26
C ASP A 19 15.05 31.18 24.03
N PRO A 20 16.17 30.71 23.44
CA PRO A 20 16.13 29.89 22.25
C PRO A 20 15.46 28.55 22.50
N GLN A 21 14.46 28.21 21.69
CA GLN A 21 13.79 26.92 21.76
C GLN A 21 14.74 25.75 21.50
N ILE A 22 14.43 24.58 22.04
CA ILE A 22 15.16 23.35 21.74
C ILE A 22 14.84 22.92 20.33
N ALA A 23 15.86 22.60 19.52
CA ALA A 23 15.72 22.05 18.19
C ALA A 23 15.99 20.54 18.21
N LEU A 24 14.97 19.74 17.94
CA LEU A 24 15.07 18.30 17.79
C LEU A 24 14.91 17.94 16.31
N THR A 25 15.90 17.22 15.76
CA THR A 25 15.86 16.76 14.36
C THR A 25 15.94 15.25 14.29
N MET A 26 15.19 14.66 13.38
CA MET A 26 15.23 13.23 13.05
C MET A 26 15.79 13.02 11.66
N PRO A 27 16.37 11.85 11.35
CA PRO A 27 16.75 11.50 9.99
C PRO A 27 15.54 11.57 9.04
N LEU A 28 15.80 11.96 7.78
CA LEU A 28 14.78 11.89 6.75
C LEU A 28 14.43 10.42 6.48
N ILE A 29 13.13 10.16 6.31
CA ILE A 29 12.62 8.86 5.91
C ILE A 29 12.18 8.93 4.44
N GLU A 30 12.60 7.96 3.65
CA GLU A 30 12.14 7.76 2.28
C GLU A 30 10.70 7.24 2.29
N GLY A 31 9.93 7.60 1.28
CA GLY A 31 8.57 7.10 1.10
C GLY A 31 8.53 5.66 0.59
N THR A 32 7.33 5.21 0.26
CA THR A 32 7.09 3.85 -0.27
C THR A 32 7.76 3.59 -1.61
N ASP A 33 8.18 4.64 -2.34
CA ASP A 33 8.99 4.56 -3.57
C ASP A 33 10.47 4.22 -3.31
N GLY A 34 10.93 4.42 -2.06
CA GLY A 34 12.29 4.13 -1.63
C GLY A 34 13.37 5.09 -2.15
N ILE A 35 12.99 6.18 -2.78
CA ILE A 35 13.91 7.11 -3.45
C ILE A 35 13.77 8.52 -2.87
N HIS A 36 12.56 9.05 -2.90
CA HIS A 36 12.28 10.41 -2.45
C HIS A 36 11.90 10.42 -0.97
N LYS A 37 12.15 11.54 -0.29
CA LYS A 37 11.63 11.73 1.08
C LYS A 37 10.12 11.53 1.09
N MET A 38 9.61 10.93 2.16
CA MET A 38 8.17 10.76 2.33
C MET A 38 7.47 12.11 2.32
N SER A 39 6.51 12.28 1.41
CA SER A 39 5.72 13.52 1.32
C SER A 39 4.39 13.31 0.61
N LYS A 40 3.42 14.19 0.88
CA LYS A 40 2.14 14.24 0.19
C LYS A 40 2.32 14.56 -1.31
N SER A 41 3.28 15.43 -1.65
CA SER A 41 3.53 15.85 -3.04
C SER A 41 4.01 14.73 -3.95
N TYR A 42 4.69 13.73 -3.39
CA TYR A 42 5.16 12.55 -4.13
C TYR A 42 4.20 11.37 -4.06
N ASP A 43 3.09 11.49 -3.31
CA ASP A 43 2.14 10.39 -3.08
C ASP A 43 2.80 9.08 -2.62
N ASN A 44 3.92 9.19 -1.89
CA ASN A 44 4.75 8.08 -1.42
C ASN A 44 4.69 7.91 0.10
N TYR A 45 3.65 8.44 0.74
CA TYR A 45 3.52 8.50 2.18
C TYR A 45 2.59 7.42 2.75
N ILE A 46 2.87 7.05 4.00
CA ILE A 46 1.97 6.30 4.86
C ILE A 46 1.33 7.33 5.81
N ALA A 47 0.03 7.55 5.69
CA ALA A 47 -0.67 8.53 6.52
C ALA A 47 -1.11 7.89 7.85
N PHE A 48 -1.03 8.63 8.93
CA PHE A 48 -1.53 8.19 10.24
C PHE A 48 -3.05 7.96 10.27
N ASN A 49 -3.78 8.55 9.31
CA ASN A 49 -5.22 8.38 9.11
C ASN A 49 -5.59 7.46 7.94
N ASP A 50 -4.62 6.77 7.34
CA ASP A 50 -4.93 5.66 6.42
C ASP A 50 -5.73 4.59 7.18
N ASN A 51 -6.68 3.93 6.52
CA ASN A 51 -7.31 2.79 7.16
C ASN A 51 -6.30 1.65 7.41
N PRO A 52 -6.53 0.76 8.39
CA PRO A 52 -5.55 -0.27 8.79
C PRO A 52 -5.05 -1.15 7.63
N ASN A 53 -5.92 -1.49 6.68
CA ASN A 53 -5.56 -2.34 5.54
C ASN A 53 -4.63 -1.63 4.56
N ASP A 54 -4.90 -0.35 4.27
CA ASP A 54 -4.07 0.46 3.39
C ASP A 54 -2.72 0.77 4.04
N MET A 55 -2.73 1.14 5.34
CA MET A 55 -1.53 1.39 6.13
C MET A 55 -0.61 0.16 6.13
N TYR A 56 -1.17 -1.03 6.39
CA TYR A 56 -0.44 -2.30 6.34
C TYR A 56 0.11 -2.58 4.95
N GLY A 57 -0.70 -2.45 3.90
CA GLY A 57 -0.28 -2.67 2.52
C GLY A 57 0.83 -1.72 2.06
N LYS A 58 0.75 -0.44 2.43
CA LYS A 58 1.79 0.55 2.17
C LYS A 58 3.10 0.21 2.91
N ALA A 59 3.02 -0.21 4.17
CA ALA A 59 4.20 -0.65 4.93
C ALA A 59 4.90 -1.86 4.28
N LEU A 60 4.14 -2.79 3.70
CA LEU A 60 4.71 -3.93 2.98
C LEU A 60 5.31 -3.56 1.62
N SER A 61 4.93 -2.43 1.04
CA SER A 61 5.39 -2.00 -0.29
C SER A 61 6.76 -1.33 -0.29
N ILE A 62 7.30 -0.93 0.87
CA ILE A 62 8.61 -0.29 0.96
C ILE A 62 9.72 -1.21 0.41
N PRO A 63 10.81 -0.68 -0.15
CA PRO A 63 11.99 -1.48 -0.51
C PRO A 63 12.62 -2.19 0.68
N ASP A 64 13.21 -3.36 0.44
CA ASP A 64 13.80 -4.20 1.49
C ASP A 64 14.90 -3.50 2.29
N VAL A 65 15.69 -2.67 1.63
CA VAL A 65 16.78 -1.89 2.22
C VAL A 65 16.32 -0.88 3.28
N LEU A 66 15.05 -0.52 3.28
CA LEU A 66 14.49 0.45 4.22
C LEU A 66 13.87 -0.18 5.48
N ILE A 67 13.74 -1.50 5.55
CA ILE A 67 13.04 -2.18 6.65
C ILE A 67 13.60 -1.77 8.02
N ILE A 68 14.90 -1.91 8.22
CA ILE A 68 15.56 -1.59 9.50
C ILE A 68 15.48 -0.10 9.81
N LYS A 69 15.62 0.77 8.79
CA LYS A 69 15.45 2.21 8.96
C LYS A 69 14.03 2.56 9.43
N TYR A 70 13.01 1.92 8.84
CA TYR A 70 11.64 2.11 9.27
C TYR A 70 11.40 1.63 10.69
N PHE A 71 11.90 0.47 11.10
CA PHE A 71 11.82 0.03 12.49
C PHE A 71 12.40 1.08 13.45
N ASN A 72 13.56 1.65 13.13
CA ASN A 72 14.21 2.65 13.95
C ASN A 72 13.45 3.99 14.05
N LEU A 73 12.75 4.40 12.99
CA LEU A 73 12.20 5.76 12.89
C LEU A 73 10.69 5.84 13.12
N VAL A 74 9.95 4.74 12.88
CA VAL A 74 8.48 4.76 12.87
C VAL A 74 7.83 3.69 13.75
N THR A 75 8.59 3.05 14.64
CA THR A 75 8.05 2.11 15.64
C THR A 75 8.52 2.44 17.03
N ASN A 76 7.85 1.88 18.05
CA ASN A 76 8.24 2.02 19.45
C ASN A 76 9.15 0.87 19.95
N LEU A 77 9.67 0.05 19.04
CA LEU A 77 10.58 -1.03 19.41
C LEU A 77 11.89 -0.47 19.97
N ASN A 78 12.43 -1.16 20.96
CA ASN A 78 13.71 -0.76 21.52
C ASN A 78 14.88 -1.13 20.60
N TYR A 79 16.01 -0.45 20.81
CA TYR A 79 17.21 -0.62 19.99
C TYR A 79 17.69 -2.09 19.93
N LYS A 80 17.59 -2.83 21.04
CA LYS A 80 18.03 -4.22 21.12
C LYS A 80 17.18 -5.12 20.20
N GLU A 81 15.86 -4.98 20.24
CA GLU A 81 14.95 -5.73 19.39
C GLU A 81 15.23 -5.49 17.89
N ILE A 82 15.49 -4.22 17.53
CA ILE A 82 15.80 -3.86 16.13
C ILE A 82 17.15 -4.47 15.71
N LYS A 83 18.16 -4.45 16.59
CA LYS A 83 19.44 -5.10 16.33
C LYS A 83 19.34 -6.62 16.21
N ASP A 84 18.47 -7.25 16.99
CA ASP A 84 18.18 -8.68 16.87
C ASP A 84 17.55 -9.00 15.49
N TYR A 85 16.65 -8.14 14.99
CA TYR A 85 16.08 -8.30 13.64
C TYR A 85 17.14 -8.15 12.54
N GLU A 86 18.01 -7.14 12.65
CA GLU A 86 19.13 -6.94 11.72
C GLU A 86 20.04 -8.19 11.68
N PHE A 87 20.45 -8.68 12.85
CA PHE A 87 21.25 -9.88 12.97
C PHE A 87 20.55 -11.12 12.41
N MET A 88 19.26 -11.31 12.68
CA MET A 88 18.49 -12.44 12.16
C MET A 88 18.35 -12.38 10.65
N LEU A 89 18.24 -11.17 10.07
CA LEU A 89 18.14 -10.96 8.64
C LEU A 89 19.49 -11.31 7.97
N ASP A 90 20.60 -10.79 8.50
CA ASP A 90 21.96 -11.04 7.98
C ASP A 90 22.33 -12.52 8.08
N ALA A 91 21.89 -13.19 9.15
CA ALA A 91 22.09 -14.63 9.33
C ALA A 91 21.13 -15.51 8.50
N GLY A 92 20.23 -14.91 7.71
CA GLY A 92 19.23 -15.65 6.93
C GLY A 92 18.18 -16.39 7.77
N LYS A 93 18.03 -16.05 9.05
CA LYS A 93 17.07 -16.68 9.99
C LYS A 93 15.65 -16.13 9.87
N ILE A 94 15.50 -14.95 9.27
CA ILE A 94 14.23 -14.32 8.96
C ILE A 94 14.25 -13.74 7.55
N SER A 95 13.15 -13.79 6.83
CA SER A 95 13.08 -13.20 5.49
C SER A 95 12.70 -11.71 5.54
N HIS A 96 13.07 -10.94 4.50
CA HIS A 96 12.60 -9.56 4.33
C HIS A 96 11.08 -9.48 4.34
N ARG A 97 10.40 -10.46 3.75
CA ARG A 97 8.94 -10.56 3.75
C ARG A 97 8.39 -10.65 5.17
N ASP A 98 8.95 -11.51 6.01
CA ASP A 98 8.46 -11.70 7.38
C ASP A 98 8.74 -10.47 8.24
N LEU A 99 9.89 -9.81 8.03
CA LEU A 99 10.19 -8.54 8.70
C LEU A 99 9.25 -7.42 8.26
N LYS A 100 8.91 -7.31 6.97
CA LYS A 100 7.91 -6.35 6.50
C LYS A 100 6.54 -6.60 7.12
N ARG A 101 6.14 -7.86 7.28
CA ARG A 101 4.88 -8.22 7.96
C ARG A 101 4.89 -7.77 9.42
N LYS A 102 6.00 -7.98 10.14
CA LYS A 102 6.18 -7.45 11.49
C LYS A 102 6.10 -5.93 11.51
N LEU A 103 6.84 -5.25 10.63
CA LEU A 103 6.83 -3.80 10.51
C LEU A 103 5.41 -3.25 10.24
N GLY A 104 4.67 -3.86 9.33
CA GLY A 104 3.29 -3.49 9.03
C GLY A 104 2.39 -3.60 10.26
N ARG A 105 2.51 -4.68 11.04
CA ARG A 105 1.77 -4.83 12.31
C ARG A 105 2.17 -3.77 13.33
N GLU A 106 3.47 -3.51 13.51
CA GLU A 106 3.95 -2.48 14.45
C GLU A 106 3.41 -1.09 14.09
N ILE A 107 3.46 -0.71 12.80
CA ILE A 107 2.94 0.58 12.35
C ILE A 107 1.42 0.67 12.58
N VAL A 108 0.66 -0.35 12.19
CA VAL A 108 -0.81 -0.32 12.38
C VAL A 108 -1.16 -0.31 13.86
N SER A 109 -0.48 -1.10 14.70
CA SER A 109 -0.77 -1.15 16.15
C SER A 109 -0.45 0.15 16.87
N LEU A 110 0.49 0.94 16.35
CA LEU A 110 0.87 2.24 16.92
C LEU A 110 -0.26 3.28 16.81
N TYR A 111 -1.02 3.26 15.70
CA TYR A 111 -2.08 4.24 15.43
C TYR A 111 -3.48 3.71 15.74
N TYR A 112 -3.64 2.39 15.82
CA TYR A 112 -4.88 1.70 16.10
C TYR A 112 -4.73 0.76 17.29
N ASP A 113 -4.82 -0.55 17.04
CA ASP A 113 -4.60 -1.59 18.04
C ASP A 113 -4.08 -2.89 17.41
N ASN A 114 -3.65 -3.82 18.27
CA ASN A 114 -3.14 -5.12 17.82
C ASN A 114 -4.21 -5.99 17.10
N LYS A 115 -5.49 -5.81 17.41
CA LYS A 115 -6.57 -6.56 16.78
C LYS A 115 -6.75 -6.11 15.34
N LEU A 116 -6.77 -4.81 15.10
CA LEU A 116 -6.84 -4.23 13.76
C LEU A 116 -5.58 -4.51 12.95
N ALA A 117 -4.40 -4.49 13.58
CA ALA A 117 -3.15 -4.89 12.92
C ALA A 117 -3.19 -6.35 12.43
N SER A 118 -3.67 -7.27 13.27
CA SER A 118 -3.83 -8.68 12.89
C SER A 118 -4.91 -8.87 11.81
N SER A 119 -6.00 -8.13 11.88
CA SER A 119 -7.06 -8.14 10.87
C SER A 119 -6.54 -7.63 9.51
N ALA A 120 -5.75 -6.55 9.50
CA ALA A 120 -5.14 -6.01 8.29
C ALA A 120 -4.16 -7.01 7.64
N GLU A 121 -3.37 -7.73 8.44
CA GLU A 121 -2.52 -8.81 7.96
C GLU A 121 -3.33 -9.93 7.32
N GLN A 122 -4.40 -10.40 7.98
CA GLN A 122 -5.28 -11.43 7.42
C GLN A 122 -5.96 -10.97 6.13
N HIS A 123 -6.43 -9.72 6.09
CA HIS A 123 -6.99 -9.13 4.89
C HIS A 123 -5.98 -9.13 3.73
N PHE A 124 -4.74 -8.71 4.01
CA PHE A 124 -3.67 -8.75 3.03
C PHE A 124 -3.39 -10.17 2.52
N ASP A 125 -3.35 -11.16 3.42
CA ASP A 125 -3.16 -12.55 3.05
C ASP A 125 -4.30 -13.08 2.18
N ASN A 126 -5.53 -12.76 2.51
CA ASN A 126 -6.69 -13.18 1.71
C ASN A 126 -6.61 -12.65 0.28
N ILE A 127 -6.20 -11.38 0.10
CA ILE A 127 -6.13 -10.74 -1.22
C ILE A 127 -4.91 -11.20 -2.02
N PHE A 128 -3.73 -11.22 -1.39
CA PHE A 128 -2.45 -11.31 -2.11
C PHE A 128 -1.78 -12.67 -2.01
N VAL A 129 -1.97 -13.41 -0.90
CA VAL A 129 -1.36 -14.72 -0.68
C VAL A 129 -2.33 -15.82 -1.10
N ASN A 130 -3.57 -15.77 -0.60
CA ASN A 130 -4.59 -16.79 -0.85
C ASN A 130 -5.37 -16.54 -2.16
N LYS A 131 -5.03 -15.47 -2.92
CA LYS A 131 -5.73 -15.05 -4.13
C LYS A 131 -7.24 -14.82 -3.93
N GLY A 132 -7.63 -14.49 -2.72
CA GLY A 132 -9.02 -14.17 -2.38
C GLY A 132 -9.51 -12.89 -3.06
N ILE A 133 -10.82 -12.74 -3.08
CA ILE A 133 -11.51 -11.55 -3.57
C ILE A 133 -11.59 -10.57 -2.39
N PRO A 134 -11.21 -9.28 -2.55
CA PRO A 134 -11.41 -8.28 -1.50
C PRO A 134 -12.89 -8.16 -1.09
N ASP A 135 -13.15 -7.92 0.19
CA ASP A 135 -14.51 -7.77 0.70
C ASP A 135 -15.23 -6.53 0.12
N ASN A 136 -14.48 -5.51 -0.24
CA ASN A 136 -15.01 -4.25 -0.77
C ASN A 136 -14.47 -4.00 -2.19
N ILE A 137 -15.18 -4.53 -3.18
CA ILE A 137 -14.88 -4.31 -4.61
C ILE A 137 -15.98 -3.47 -5.26
N PRO A 138 -15.64 -2.61 -6.24
CA PRO A 138 -16.63 -1.89 -7.02
C PRO A 138 -17.64 -2.84 -7.63
N GLU A 139 -18.92 -2.46 -7.60
CA GLU A 139 -20.01 -3.23 -8.20
C GLU A 139 -20.61 -2.45 -9.37
N ILE A 140 -20.93 -3.14 -10.46
CA ILE A 140 -21.66 -2.60 -11.60
C ILE A 140 -22.85 -3.51 -11.90
N ASN A 141 -24.03 -2.90 -12.04
CA ASN A 141 -25.20 -3.58 -12.52
C ASN A 141 -25.30 -3.43 -14.04
N ILE A 142 -25.58 -4.53 -14.74
CA ILE A 142 -25.78 -4.56 -16.18
C ILE A 142 -27.19 -5.08 -16.48
N SER A 143 -27.91 -4.42 -17.38
CA SER A 143 -29.24 -4.82 -17.85
C SER A 143 -29.21 -5.51 -19.23
N GLU A 144 -28.11 -5.39 -19.94
CA GLU A 144 -27.90 -5.93 -21.28
C GLU A 144 -26.51 -6.56 -21.39
N ASN A 145 -26.33 -7.43 -22.39
CA ASN A 145 -25.01 -8.00 -22.68
C ASN A 145 -24.03 -6.88 -23.04
N ILE A 146 -22.83 -6.94 -22.47
CA ILE A 146 -21.82 -5.88 -22.63
C ILE A 146 -20.45 -6.50 -22.96
N LYS A 147 -19.72 -5.89 -23.88
CA LYS A 147 -18.33 -6.29 -24.15
C LYS A 147 -17.46 -6.04 -22.94
N ILE A 148 -16.58 -6.98 -22.61
CA ILE A 148 -15.69 -6.90 -21.45
C ILE A 148 -14.83 -5.64 -21.44
N VAL A 149 -14.41 -5.15 -22.62
CA VAL A 149 -13.63 -3.93 -22.78
C VAL A 149 -14.42 -2.71 -22.29
N ASP A 150 -15.68 -2.61 -22.70
CA ASP A 150 -16.55 -1.49 -22.38
C ASP A 150 -16.99 -1.53 -20.90
N LEU A 151 -17.24 -2.72 -20.38
CA LEU A 151 -17.57 -2.95 -18.98
C LEU A 151 -16.42 -2.52 -18.05
N ILE A 152 -15.19 -2.97 -18.34
CA ILE A 152 -14.02 -2.60 -17.55
C ILE A 152 -13.75 -1.10 -17.64
N LYS A 153 -13.95 -0.48 -18.80
CA LYS A 153 -13.83 0.96 -18.95
C LYS A 153 -14.88 1.72 -18.13
N LYS A 154 -16.15 1.25 -18.14
CA LYS A 154 -17.26 1.80 -17.37
C LYS A 154 -17.01 1.74 -15.86
N SER A 155 -16.23 0.78 -15.38
CA SER A 155 -15.87 0.65 -13.96
C SER A 155 -14.89 1.73 -13.46
N ASN A 156 -14.27 2.49 -14.35
CA ASN A 156 -13.19 3.45 -14.06
C ASN A 156 -11.94 2.83 -13.39
N LEU A 157 -11.83 1.51 -13.34
CA LEU A 157 -10.65 0.81 -12.81
C LEU A 157 -9.45 0.88 -13.76
N VAL A 158 -9.70 1.17 -15.04
CA VAL A 158 -8.67 1.30 -16.08
C VAL A 158 -8.91 2.58 -16.88
N ASN A 159 -7.86 3.33 -17.16
CA ASN A 159 -7.98 4.68 -17.71
C ASN A 159 -8.37 4.74 -19.19
N SER A 160 -8.09 3.68 -19.98
CA SER A 160 -8.38 3.68 -21.42
C SER A 160 -8.75 2.28 -21.98
N ASN A 161 -9.54 2.27 -23.05
CA ASN A 161 -9.85 1.04 -23.79
C ASN A 161 -8.60 0.37 -24.35
N SER A 162 -7.59 1.13 -24.74
CA SER A 162 -6.31 0.60 -25.23
C SER A 162 -5.59 -0.19 -24.16
N GLU A 163 -5.58 0.32 -22.92
CA GLU A 163 -5.00 -0.38 -21.77
C GLU A 163 -5.78 -1.66 -21.44
N VAL A 164 -7.10 -1.63 -21.45
CA VAL A 164 -7.93 -2.83 -21.25
C VAL A 164 -7.59 -3.91 -22.28
N ARG A 165 -7.53 -3.54 -23.57
CA ARG A 165 -7.18 -4.47 -24.65
C ARG A 165 -5.78 -5.04 -24.46
N ARG A 166 -4.82 -4.24 -24.03
CA ARG A 166 -3.46 -4.70 -23.72
C ARG A 166 -3.47 -5.72 -22.59
N LEU A 167 -4.19 -5.45 -21.49
CA LEU A 167 -4.30 -6.36 -20.35
C LEU A 167 -4.95 -7.69 -20.74
N ILE A 168 -5.98 -7.67 -21.58
CA ILE A 168 -6.61 -8.89 -22.11
C ILE A 168 -5.62 -9.71 -22.93
N LYS A 169 -4.90 -9.08 -23.87
CA LYS A 169 -3.86 -9.77 -24.69
C LYS A 169 -2.73 -10.35 -23.85
N GLN A 170 -2.41 -9.75 -22.71
CA GLN A 170 -1.41 -10.23 -21.76
C GLN A 170 -1.93 -11.33 -20.81
N GLY A 171 -3.19 -11.78 -20.96
CA GLY A 171 -3.81 -12.77 -20.08
C GLY A 171 -4.03 -12.25 -18.64
N ALA A 172 -4.03 -10.94 -18.44
CA ALA A 172 -4.17 -10.30 -17.15
C ALA A 172 -5.64 -10.02 -16.74
N VAL A 173 -6.60 -10.43 -17.56
CA VAL A 173 -8.04 -10.30 -17.27
C VAL A 173 -8.66 -11.68 -17.10
N LYS A 174 -9.37 -11.90 -15.98
CA LYS A 174 -10.09 -13.13 -15.70
C LYS A 174 -11.54 -12.84 -15.33
N VAL A 175 -12.45 -13.71 -15.74
CA VAL A 175 -13.86 -13.74 -15.34
C VAL A 175 -14.08 -15.05 -14.61
N ASP A 176 -14.51 -15.01 -13.35
CA ASP A 176 -14.68 -16.17 -12.47
C ASP A 176 -13.47 -17.15 -12.56
N ASP A 177 -12.26 -16.60 -12.41
CA ASP A 177 -10.95 -17.26 -12.52
C ASP A 177 -10.58 -17.80 -13.92
N VAL A 178 -11.46 -17.71 -14.92
CA VAL A 178 -11.16 -18.08 -16.31
C VAL A 178 -10.47 -16.91 -17.03
N THR A 179 -9.28 -17.16 -17.57
CA THR A 179 -8.53 -16.14 -18.31
C THR A 179 -9.20 -15.79 -19.63
N ILE A 180 -9.47 -14.50 -19.85
CA ILE A 180 -10.05 -14.00 -21.10
C ILE A 180 -8.94 -13.52 -22.02
N SER A 181 -8.85 -14.10 -23.21
CA SER A 181 -7.91 -13.70 -24.28
C SER A 181 -8.60 -12.98 -25.45
N ASN A 182 -9.92 -13.13 -25.57
CA ASN A 182 -10.69 -12.49 -26.63
C ASN A 182 -11.17 -11.10 -26.20
N ILE A 183 -10.74 -10.06 -26.91
CA ILE A 183 -11.14 -8.67 -26.66
C ILE A 183 -12.63 -8.39 -26.96
N HIS A 184 -13.28 -9.25 -27.72
CA HIS A 184 -14.71 -9.20 -28.06
C HIS A 184 -15.57 -10.07 -27.14
N HIS A 185 -14.99 -10.60 -26.06
CA HIS A 185 -15.74 -11.40 -25.09
C HIS A 185 -16.91 -10.58 -24.51
N GLU A 186 -18.10 -11.16 -24.49
CA GLU A 186 -19.31 -10.54 -23.96
C GLU A 186 -19.66 -11.13 -22.59
N ILE A 187 -20.00 -10.25 -21.67
CA ILE A 187 -20.58 -10.60 -20.36
C ILE A 187 -22.09 -10.61 -20.53
N ILE A 188 -22.70 -11.75 -20.23
CA ILE A 188 -24.13 -11.96 -20.39
C ILE A 188 -24.87 -11.34 -19.21
N SER A 189 -25.97 -10.63 -19.47
CA SER A 189 -26.82 -9.99 -18.45
C SER A 189 -27.73 -11.00 -17.72
N LYS A 190 -27.20 -12.16 -17.34
CA LYS A 190 -27.90 -13.19 -16.55
C LYS A 190 -26.93 -13.88 -15.63
N GLY A 191 -26.46 -13.21 -14.60
CA GLY A 191 -25.55 -13.81 -13.64
C GLY A 191 -24.79 -12.80 -12.77
N LYS A 192 -24.00 -13.35 -11.86
CA LYS A 192 -23.05 -12.57 -11.06
C LYS A 192 -21.65 -13.00 -11.48
N TYR A 193 -20.80 -12.06 -11.76
CA TYR A 193 -19.44 -12.31 -12.22
C TYR A 193 -18.44 -11.55 -11.35
N ILE A 194 -17.28 -12.16 -11.13
CA ILE A 194 -16.13 -11.50 -10.56
C ILE A 194 -15.06 -11.35 -11.64
N ILE A 195 -14.77 -10.11 -12.01
CA ILE A 195 -13.74 -9.80 -13.00
C ILE A 195 -12.47 -9.36 -12.27
N LYS A 196 -11.38 -10.09 -12.47
CA LYS A 196 -10.05 -9.73 -12.00
C LYS A 196 -9.28 -9.04 -13.11
N ILE A 197 -8.71 -7.86 -12.84
CA ILE A 197 -7.98 -7.03 -13.80
C ILE A 197 -6.56 -6.78 -13.28
N GLY A 198 -5.60 -7.45 -13.89
CA GLY A 198 -4.21 -7.43 -13.42
C GLY A 198 -4.04 -8.11 -12.06
N LYS A 199 -3.14 -7.59 -11.23
CA LYS A 199 -2.78 -8.22 -9.94
C LYS A 199 -3.70 -7.83 -8.78
N ARG A 200 -4.32 -6.63 -8.83
CA ARG A 200 -4.92 -5.99 -7.65
C ARG A 200 -6.34 -5.45 -7.83
N LYS A 201 -6.82 -5.35 -9.06
CA LYS A 201 -8.13 -4.75 -9.34
C LYS A 201 -9.18 -5.83 -9.54
N PHE A 202 -10.32 -5.65 -8.90
CA PHE A 202 -11.46 -6.54 -8.99
C PHE A 202 -12.72 -5.73 -9.27
N LEU A 203 -13.67 -6.32 -9.97
CA LEU A 203 -14.97 -5.75 -10.29
C LEU A 203 -16.02 -6.83 -10.09
N LYS A 204 -17.06 -6.53 -9.34
CA LYS A 204 -18.25 -7.38 -9.24
C LYS A 204 -19.30 -6.87 -10.19
N VAL A 205 -19.84 -7.77 -10.96
CA VAL A 205 -20.90 -7.49 -11.96
C VAL A 205 -22.15 -8.24 -11.54
N ASN A 206 -23.24 -7.51 -11.40
CA ASN A 206 -24.56 -8.06 -11.12
C ASN A 206 -25.49 -7.75 -12.32
N SER A 207 -26.42 -8.61 -12.58
CA SER A 207 -27.46 -8.42 -13.59
C SER A 207 -28.83 -8.59 -12.97
#